data_ebc7bb36aaa2a514de68c49a5927a76d
#
_entry.id   ebc7bb36aaa2a514de68c49a5927a76d
#
_cell.length_a   1.000
_cell.length_b   1.000
_cell.length_c   1.000
_cell.angle_alpha   90.00
_cell.angle_beta   90.00
_cell.angle_gamma   90.00
#
_symmetry.space_group_name_H-M   'P 1'
#
loop_
_entity.id
_entity.type
_entity.pdbx_description
1 polymer ?
#
loop_
_entity_poly.entity_id
_entity_poly.type
_entity_poly.pdbx_seq_one_letter_code
_entity_poly.pdbx_strand_id
1 'polypeptide(L)'
;MELSSYTLPLQGAQLRRDFPDHQLRLPGPVYDSLPDGWGLLLMDRLFRRRGLTTARIGSLERLAYIGSNAMGAMMFEPVAPEGRESEVHIPLEELAAQVQEVLHGDGGEFLQTLLLVGGSPQGARPKALIYRDPETGGSTTPATPGFEAWLVKFPAQEEHAEVCAIEMVYAECLRLCGI
;
A
#
# COMPACT_ATOMS: atom_id res chain seq x y z
N MET A 1 -21.24 8.20 2.14
CA MET A 1 -20.05 9.08 2.21
C MET A 1 -19.80 9.62 0.81
N GLU A 2 -19.75 10.92 0.64
CA GLU A 2 -19.45 11.51 -0.67
C GLU A 2 -17.96 11.33 -0.95
N LEU A 3 -17.58 10.85 -2.14
CA LEU A 3 -16.20 10.79 -2.57
C LEU A 3 -15.65 12.20 -2.87
N SER A 4 -16.53 13.08 -3.32
CA SER A 4 -16.26 14.51 -3.50
C SER A 4 -17.59 15.23 -3.61
N SER A 5 -17.86 16.17 -2.73
CA SER A 5 -19.09 16.98 -2.77
C SER A 5 -19.17 17.86 -4.03
N TYR A 6 -18.06 18.14 -4.67
CA TYR A 6 -17.94 18.98 -5.85
C TYR A 6 -17.94 18.20 -7.17
N THR A 7 -17.11 17.16 -7.26
CA THR A 7 -16.90 16.42 -8.51
C THR A 7 -17.65 15.10 -8.58
N LEU A 8 -17.95 14.48 -7.43
CA LEU A 8 -18.62 13.20 -7.29
C LEU A 8 -19.67 13.23 -6.17
N PRO A 9 -20.67 14.14 -6.25
CA PRO A 9 -21.71 14.23 -5.24
C PRO A 9 -22.61 12.99 -5.26
N LEU A 10 -23.09 12.57 -4.09
CA LEU A 10 -24.06 11.46 -3.97
C LEU A 10 -25.46 11.85 -4.44
N GLN A 11 -25.76 13.15 -4.45
CA GLN A 11 -27.09 13.64 -4.89
C GLN A 11 -27.12 13.83 -6.40
N GLY A 12 -28.15 13.30 -7.03
CA GLY A 12 -28.33 13.33 -8.47
C GLY A 12 -27.68 12.14 -9.15
N ALA A 13 -28.37 10.99 -9.13
CA ALA A 13 -27.86 9.74 -9.71
C ALA A 13 -27.68 9.86 -11.23
N GLN A 14 -26.59 10.44 -11.67
CA GLN A 14 -26.15 10.41 -13.06
C GLN A 14 -25.04 9.40 -13.22
N LEU A 15 -25.19 8.49 -14.19
CA LEU A 15 -24.14 7.58 -14.57
C LEU A 15 -23.01 8.37 -15.22
N ARG A 16 -21.87 8.46 -14.55
CA ARG A 16 -20.66 9.11 -15.08
C ARG A 16 -19.76 8.11 -15.77
N ARG A 17 -19.23 8.51 -16.93
CA ARG A 17 -18.30 7.71 -17.75
C ARG A 17 -17.14 8.56 -18.29
N ASP A 18 -17.04 9.78 -17.85
CA ASP A 18 -16.12 10.83 -18.31
C ASP A 18 -14.83 10.90 -17.48
N PHE A 19 -14.34 9.74 -17.04
CA PHE A 19 -13.09 9.65 -16.30
C PHE A 19 -11.88 9.61 -17.24
N PRO A 20 -10.77 10.27 -16.88
CA PRO A 20 -9.58 10.35 -17.74
C PRO A 20 -8.94 8.99 -18.03
N ASP A 21 -8.43 8.82 -19.26
CA ASP A 21 -7.75 7.58 -19.64
C ASP A 21 -6.50 7.31 -18.81
N HIS A 22 -5.76 8.35 -18.40
CA HIS A 22 -4.59 8.21 -17.54
C HIS A 22 -4.93 7.75 -16.11
N GLN A 23 -6.19 7.82 -15.71
CA GLN A 23 -6.73 7.23 -14.48
C GLN A 23 -7.43 5.89 -14.74
N LEU A 24 -7.11 5.20 -15.82
CA LEU A 24 -7.72 3.93 -16.22
C LEU A 24 -9.27 4.02 -16.32
N ARG A 25 -9.81 5.21 -16.59
CA ARG A 25 -11.24 5.54 -16.60
C ARG A 25 -11.95 5.26 -15.27
N LEU A 26 -11.22 5.40 -14.16
CA LEU A 26 -11.74 5.29 -12.80
C LEU A 26 -11.92 6.66 -12.16
N PRO A 27 -12.84 6.80 -11.19
CA PRO A 27 -12.87 7.97 -10.31
C PRO A 27 -11.52 8.14 -9.61
N GLY A 28 -11.05 9.38 -9.43
CA GLY A 28 -9.76 9.68 -8.81
C GLY A 28 -9.49 8.92 -7.51
N PRO A 29 -10.38 8.96 -6.50
CA PRO A 29 -10.17 8.22 -5.25
C PRO A 29 -10.04 6.71 -5.42
N VAL A 30 -10.73 6.13 -6.42
CA VAL A 30 -10.64 4.70 -6.72
C VAL A 30 -9.32 4.40 -7.43
N TYR A 31 -8.90 5.26 -8.35
CA TYR A 31 -7.60 5.15 -9.01
C TYR A 31 -6.44 5.26 -8.01
N ASP A 32 -6.51 6.22 -7.08
CA ASP A 32 -5.51 6.42 -6.03
C ASP A 32 -5.41 5.25 -5.04
N SER A 33 -6.44 4.41 -4.97
CA SER A 33 -6.40 3.19 -4.15
C SER A 33 -5.71 2.02 -4.84
N LEU A 34 -5.45 2.10 -6.15
CA LEU A 34 -4.71 1.07 -6.86
C LEU A 34 -3.24 1.09 -6.45
N PRO A 35 -2.61 -0.08 -6.34
CA PRO A 35 -1.17 -0.14 -6.10
C PRO A 35 -0.43 0.39 -7.31
N ASP A 36 0.59 1.18 -7.06
CA ASP A 36 1.58 1.61 -8.04
C ASP A 36 3.00 1.20 -7.61
N GLY A 37 4.00 1.49 -8.40
CA GLY A 37 5.41 1.30 -8.06
C GLY A 37 5.70 0.03 -7.24
N TRP A 38 6.01 0.20 -5.95
CA TRP A 38 6.33 -0.90 -5.04
C TRP A 38 5.16 -1.88 -4.87
N GLY A 39 3.96 -1.38 -4.58
CA GLY A 39 2.78 -2.22 -4.39
C GLY A 39 2.41 -3.00 -5.64
N LEU A 40 2.54 -2.39 -6.81
CA LEU A 40 2.30 -3.05 -8.09
C LEU A 40 3.34 -4.15 -8.36
N LEU A 41 4.61 -3.92 -8.04
CA LEU A 41 5.67 -4.91 -8.14
C LEU A 41 5.34 -6.16 -7.30
N LEU A 42 4.97 -5.96 -6.04
CA LEU A 42 4.60 -7.04 -5.12
C LEU A 42 3.40 -7.84 -5.65
N MET A 43 2.34 -7.14 -6.06
CA MET A 43 1.13 -7.75 -6.56
C MET A 43 1.37 -8.55 -7.85
N ASP A 44 2.12 -8.00 -8.79
CA ASP A 44 2.44 -8.68 -10.04
C ASP A 44 3.31 -9.92 -9.82
N ARG A 45 4.26 -9.88 -8.89
CA ARG A 45 5.06 -11.06 -8.53
C ARG A 45 4.20 -12.15 -7.89
N LEU A 46 3.32 -11.77 -6.95
CA LEU A 46 2.42 -12.71 -6.30
C LEU A 46 1.49 -13.39 -7.31
N PHE A 47 0.91 -12.63 -8.23
CA PHE A 47 0.04 -13.18 -9.27
C PHE A 47 0.78 -14.11 -10.21
N ARG A 48 2.01 -13.78 -10.63
CA ARG A 48 2.85 -14.66 -11.47
C ARG A 48 3.18 -15.97 -10.74
N ARG A 49 3.48 -15.94 -9.44
CA ARG A 49 3.70 -17.16 -8.65
C ARG A 49 2.48 -18.07 -8.60
N ARG A 50 1.29 -17.50 -8.66
CA ARG A 50 0.03 -18.24 -8.74
C ARG A 50 -0.33 -18.68 -10.16
N GLY A 51 0.57 -18.51 -11.11
CA GLY A 51 0.35 -18.87 -12.52
C GLY A 51 -0.58 -17.92 -13.28
N LEU A 52 -0.87 -16.73 -12.71
CA LEU A 52 -1.72 -15.75 -13.35
C LEU A 52 -0.89 -14.85 -14.30
N THR A 53 -1.46 -14.55 -15.45
CA THR A 53 -0.86 -13.62 -16.40
C THR A 53 -1.27 -12.19 -16.02
N THR A 54 -0.33 -11.38 -15.58
CA THR A 54 -0.59 -10.00 -15.09
C THR A 54 -1.29 -9.12 -16.14
N ALA A 55 -1.04 -9.34 -17.42
CA ALA A 55 -1.72 -8.63 -18.52
C ALA A 55 -3.25 -8.88 -18.61
N ARG A 56 -3.74 -9.92 -17.93
CA ARG A 56 -5.19 -10.25 -17.89
C ARG A 56 -5.85 -9.77 -16.60
N ILE A 57 -5.07 -9.21 -15.67
CA ILE A 57 -5.58 -8.72 -14.38
C ILE A 57 -5.89 -7.25 -14.54
N GLY A 58 -7.16 -6.92 -14.50
CA GLY A 58 -7.65 -5.55 -14.60
C GLY A 58 -7.63 -4.81 -13.26
N SER A 59 -8.09 -3.59 -13.29
CA SER A 59 -8.15 -2.73 -12.09
C SER A 59 -9.11 -3.28 -11.03
N LEU A 60 -10.23 -3.88 -11.45
CA LEU A 60 -11.23 -4.42 -10.53
C LEU A 60 -10.72 -5.64 -9.77
N GLU A 61 -9.98 -6.53 -10.43
CA GLU A 61 -9.33 -7.67 -9.77
C GLU A 61 -8.29 -7.20 -8.76
N ARG A 62 -7.52 -6.16 -9.08
CA ARG A 62 -6.55 -5.56 -8.16
C ARG A 62 -7.23 -4.94 -6.94
N LEU A 63 -8.31 -4.20 -7.14
CA LEU A 63 -9.11 -3.61 -6.05
C LEU A 63 -9.76 -4.68 -5.18
N ALA A 64 -10.31 -5.74 -5.77
CA ALA A 64 -10.87 -6.88 -5.03
C ALA A 64 -9.79 -7.60 -4.18
N TYR A 65 -8.54 -7.66 -4.67
CA TYR A 65 -7.43 -8.22 -3.91
C TYR A 65 -7.02 -7.32 -2.73
N ILE A 66 -7.03 -6.01 -2.90
CA ILE A 66 -6.74 -5.04 -1.84
C ILE A 66 -7.83 -5.10 -0.76
N GLY A 67 -9.10 -5.14 -1.17
CA GLY A 67 -10.24 -5.26 -0.25
C GLY A 67 -10.29 -4.16 0.79
N SER A 68 -10.18 -4.54 2.07
CA SER A 68 -10.15 -3.63 3.23
C SER A 68 -8.78 -3.02 3.53
N ASN A 69 -7.72 -3.49 2.86
CA ASN A 69 -6.34 -3.04 3.12
C ASN A 69 -5.93 -1.80 2.31
N ALA A 70 -6.87 -1.12 1.66
CA ALA A 70 -6.60 0.15 1.01
C ALA A 70 -6.20 1.21 2.04
N MET A 71 -5.14 1.97 1.76
CA MET A 71 -4.77 3.11 2.58
C MET A 71 -5.83 4.20 2.45
N GLY A 72 -6.36 4.69 3.56
CA GLY A 72 -7.40 5.72 3.57
C GLY A 72 -8.80 5.19 3.90
N ALA A 73 -9.83 5.83 3.36
CA ALA A 73 -11.23 5.58 3.72
C ALA A 73 -12.00 4.65 2.76
N MET A 74 -11.31 4.08 1.77
CA MET A 74 -11.94 3.22 0.76
C MET A 74 -11.80 1.76 1.14
N MET A 75 -12.87 1.00 0.97
CA MET A 75 -12.89 -0.45 1.06
C MET A 75 -13.55 -1.00 -0.21
N PHE A 76 -13.07 -2.14 -0.69
CA PHE A 76 -13.54 -2.75 -1.93
C PHE A 76 -14.15 -4.12 -1.66
N GLU A 77 -15.37 -4.33 -2.12
CA GLU A 77 -16.09 -5.59 -2.01
C GLU A 77 -16.60 -6.04 -3.40
N PRO A 78 -16.64 -7.36 -3.66
CA PRO A 78 -16.22 -8.45 -2.78
C PRO A 78 -14.70 -8.54 -2.67
N VAL A 79 -14.20 -8.90 -1.49
CA VAL A 79 -12.78 -9.17 -1.27
C VAL A 79 -12.42 -10.51 -1.93
N ALA A 80 -11.35 -10.53 -2.71
CA ALA A 80 -10.82 -11.79 -3.25
C ALA A 80 -10.42 -12.72 -2.09
N PRO A 81 -10.65 -14.04 -2.19
CA PRO A 81 -10.33 -14.99 -1.11
C PRO A 81 -8.89 -14.87 -0.62
N GLU A 82 -8.00 -14.56 -1.51
CA GLU A 82 -6.55 -14.42 -1.27
C GLU A 82 -6.16 -13.07 -0.67
N GLY A 83 -7.03 -12.07 -0.74
CA GLY A 83 -6.86 -10.73 -0.15
C GLY A 83 -7.35 -10.64 1.30
N ARG A 84 -7.82 -11.76 1.87
CA ARG A 84 -8.25 -11.77 3.27
C ARG A 84 -7.06 -11.69 4.20
N GLU A 85 -7.19 -10.86 5.22
CA GLU A 85 -6.17 -10.63 6.22
C GLU A 85 -5.79 -11.93 6.94
N SER A 86 -4.50 -12.23 6.97
CA SER A 86 -3.90 -12.98 8.05
C SER A 86 -3.21 -11.98 8.96
N GLU A 87 -3.54 -11.94 10.23
CA GLU A 87 -2.79 -11.19 11.22
C GLU A 87 -1.36 -11.73 11.23
N VAL A 88 -0.42 -10.93 10.81
CA VAL A 88 0.98 -11.31 10.79
C VAL A 88 1.73 -10.36 11.72
N HIS A 89 2.26 -10.92 12.79
CA HIS A 89 3.21 -10.22 13.65
C HIS A 89 4.62 -10.46 13.10
N ILE A 90 5.20 -9.44 12.49
CA ILE A 90 6.56 -9.50 11.95
C ILE A 90 7.39 -8.41 12.60
N PRO A 91 8.53 -8.75 13.22
CA PRO A 91 9.51 -7.76 13.66
C PRO A 91 9.98 -6.88 12.49
N LEU A 92 10.27 -5.61 12.77
CA LEU A 92 10.66 -4.65 11.72
C LEU A 92 11.95 -5.09 11.01
N GLU A 93 12.88 -5.70 11.73
CA GLU A 93 14.13 -6.22 11.16
C GLU A 93 13.88 -7.36 10.16
N GLU A 94 12.95 -8.25 10.49
CA GLU A 94 12.55 -9.34 9.60
C GLU A 94 11.83 -8.79 8.35
N LEU A 95 10.92 -7.82 8.55
CA LEU A 95 10.26 -7.13 7.44
C LEU A 95 11.28 -6.46 6.51
N ALA A 96 12.31 -5.81 7.07
CA ALA A 96 13.38 -5.19 6.30
C ALA A 96 14.19 -6.23 5.50
N ALA A 97 14.52 -7.37 6.09
CA ALA A 97 15.21 -8.45 5.41
C ALA A 97 14.40 -8.99 4.23
N GLN A 98 13.10 -9.19 4.42
CA GLN A 98 12.19 -9.65 3.37
C GLN A 98 12.05 -8.66 2.22
N VAL A 99 12.02 -7.36 2.51
CA VAL A 99 12.04 -6.32 1.48
C VAL A 99 13.30 -6.43 0.62
N GLN A 100 14.46 -6.66 1.23
CA GLN A 100 15.71 -6.81 0.49
C GLN A 100 15.72 -8.09 -0.36
N GLU A 101 15.23 -9.21 0.14
CA GLU A 101 15.06 -10.44 -0.66
C GLU A 101 14.19 -10.20 -1.90
N VAL A 102 13.07 -9.50 -1.74
CA VAL A 102 12.22 -9.13 -2.88
C VAL A 102 12.97 -8.25 -3.88
N LEU A 103 13.74 -7.26 -3.42
CA LEU A 103 14.51 -6.39 -4.32
C LEU A 103 15.56 -7.18 -5.11
N HIS A 104 16.19 -8.19 -4.51
CA HIS A 104 17.16 -9.07 -5.20
C HIS A 104 16.51 -10.13 -6.09
N GLY A 105 15.18 -10.24 -6.09
CA GLY A 105 14.45 -11.17 -6.95
C GLY A 105 14.10 -12.51 -6.30
N ASP A 106 14.59 -12.78 -5.11
CA ASP A 106 14.49 -14.08 -4.42
C ASP A 106 13.28 -14.19 -3.48
N GLY A 107 12.76 -13.06 -3.03
CA GLY A 107 11.67 -12.99 -2.05
C GLY A 107 10.36 -13.57 -2.57
N GLY A 108 9.99 -14.73 -2.06
CA GLY A 108 8.80 -15.43 -2.51
C GLY A 108 7.79 -15.75 -1.44
N GLU A 109 8.21 -16.19 -0.28
CA GLU A 109 7.29 -16.67 0.77
C GLU A 109 6.48 -15.53 1.39
N PHE A 110 7.08 -14.37 1.50
CA PHE A 110 6.51 -13.21 2.19
C PHE A 110 5.86 -12.16 1.27
N LEU A 111 5.77 -12.42 -0.03
CA LEU A 111 5.15 -11.47 -0.98
C LEU A 111 3.74 -11.08 -0.58
N GLN A 112 2.95 -12.02 -0.06
CA GLN A 112 1.57 -11.73 0.37
C GLN A 112 1.57 -10.79 1.58
N THR A 113 2.41 -11.06 2.58
CA THR A 113 2.54 -10.21 3.76
C THR A 113 3.03 -8.80 3.39
N LEU A 114 4.10 -8.71 2.58
CA LEU A 114 4.60 -7.42 2.11
C LEU A 114 3.55 -6.64 1.31
N LEU A 115 2.74 -7.32 0.51
CA LEU A 115 1.65 -6.69 -0.22
C LEU A 115 0.56 -6.16 0.70
N LEU A 116 0.20 -6.90 1.75
CA LEU A 116 -0.80 -6.47 2.73
C LEU A 116 -0.36 -5.21 3.49
N VAL A 117 0.92 -5.12 3.86
CA VAL A 117 1.44 -3.99 4.64
C VAL A 117 2.01 -2.85 3.79
N GLY A 118 2.38 -3.11 2.55
CA GLY A 118 3.07 -2.14 1.67
C GLY A 118 2.41 -1.94 0.30
N GLY A 119 1.33 -2.66 0.01
CA GLY A 119 0.73 -2.65 -1.32
C GLY A 119 -0.10 -1.42 -1.66
N SER A 120 -0.63 -0.72 -0.66
CA SER A 120 -1.52 0.43 -0.86
C SER A 120 -0.82 1.79 -0.90
N PRO A 121 0.22 2.10 -0.10
CA PRO A 121 0.90 3.40 -0.18
C PRO A 121 1.59 3.55 -1.53
N GLN A 122 1.25 4.62 -2.26
CA GLN A 122 1.80 4.90 -3.59
C GLN A 122 3.31 5.17 -3.58
N GLY A 123 3.95 5.01 -4.75
CA GLY A 123 5.35 5.30 -5.01
C GLY A 123 6.24 4.06 -5.16
N ALA A 124 7.34 4.22 -5.91
CA ALA A 124 8.22 3.13 -6.32
C ALA A 124 9.13 2.59 -5.20
N ARG A 125 9.35 3.38 -4.15
CA ARG A 125 10.26 3.02 -3.06
C ARG A 125 9.63 2.00 -2.12
N PRO A 126 10.36 0.97 -1.67
CA PRO A 126 9.86 -0.01 -0.71
C PRO A 126 9.37 0.65 0.57
N LYS A 127 8.18 0.29 1.00
CA LYS A 127 7.55 0.84 2.20
C LYS A 127 6.55 -0.13 2.79
N ALA A 128 6.26 0.05 4.08
CA ALA A 128 5.25 -0.71 4.80
C ALA A 128 4.50 0.19 5.79
N LEU A 129 3.20 -0.05 5.93
CA LEU A 129 2.40 0.51 7.01
C LEU A 129 2.48 -0.45 8.19
N ILE A 130 2.95 0.04 9.33
CA ILE A 130 3.03 -0.71 10.58
C ILE A 130 2.34 0.06 11.70
N TYR A 131 2.03 -0.63 12.78
CA TYR A 131 1.47 -0.03 13.97
C TYR A 131 2.46 -0.23 15.12
N ARG A 132 2.86 0.86 15.77
CA ARG A 132 3.87 0.88 16.80
C ARG A 132 3.24 1.18 18.15
N ASP A 133 3.57 0.36 19.13
CA ASP A 133 3.22 0.61 20.53
C ASP A 133 4.04 1.79 21.06
N PRO A 134 3.41 2.89 21.47
CA PRO A 134 4.12 4.06 22.00
C PRO A 134 4.82 3.80 23.34
N GLU A 135 4.39 2.81 24.11
CA GLU A 135 4.94 2.50 25.42
C GLU A 135 6.16 1.55 25.33
N THR A 136 6.03 0.48 24.56
CA THR A 136 7.08 -0.56 24.47
C THR A 136 7.99 -0.39 23.25
N GLY A 137 7.55 0.36 22.24
CA GLY A 137 8.23 0.47 20.94
C GLY A 137 8.06 -0.74 20.04
N GLY A 138 7.31 -1.75 20.47
CA GLY A 138 6.99 -2.93 19.68
C GLY A 138 6.19 -2.58 18.43
N SER A 139 6.32 -3.37 17.36
CA SER A 139 5.65 -3.15 16.08
C SER A 139 4.81 -4.33 15.66
N THR A 140 3.68 -4.06 15.01
CA THR A 140 2.78 -5.05 14.42
C THR A 140 2.24 -4.57 13.08
N THR A 141 1.80 -5.49 12.23
CA THR A 141 1.21 -5.15 10.93
C THR A 141 -0.30 -4.92 10.98
N PRO A 142 -1.11 -5.58 11.82
CA PRO A 142 -2.53 -5.27 11.94
C PRO A 142 -2.76 -3.97 12.72
N ALA A 143 -3.81 -3.25 12.31
CA ALA A 143 -4.28 -2.08 13.04
C ALA A 143 -4.68 -2.48 14.48
N THR A 144 -3.96 -1.96 15.45
CA THR A 144 -4.13 -2.30 16.87
C THR A 144 -4.59 -1.06 17.64
N PRO A 145 -5.68 -1.13 18.40
CA PRO A 145 -6.13 -0.01 19.23
C PRO A 145 -5.03 0.46 20.19
N GLY A 146 -4.81 1.76 20.24
CA GLY A 146 -3.79 2.37 21.10
C GLY A 146 -2.38 2.45 20.47
N PHE A 147 -2.16 1.78 19.33
CA PHE A 147 -0.91 1.86 18.59
C PHE A 147 -0.92 3.03 17.60
N GLU A 148 0.25 3.55 17.30
CA GLU A 148 0.45 4.61 16.32
C GLU A 148 0.69 4.01 14.93
N ALA A 149 0.02 4.54 13.90
CA ALA A 149 0.25 4.15 12.52
C ALA A 149 1.53 4.83 11.98
N TRP A 150 2.48 4.02 11.49
CA TRP A 150 3.76 4.47 10.95
C TRP A 150 3.95 3.98 9.51
N LEU A 151 4.32 4.89 8.63
CA LEU A 151 4.79 4.54 7.28
C LEU A 151 6.32 4.42 7.31
N VAL A 152 6.79 3.19 7.27
CA VAL A 152 8.23 2.89 7.23
C VAL A 152 8.68 2.79 5.79
N LYS A 153 9.78 3.45 5.44
CA LYS A 153 10.42 3.37 4.13
C LYS A 153 11.74 2.63 4.25
N PHE A 154 11.99 1.73 3.31
CA PHE A 154 13.22 0.94 3.25
C PHE A 154 14.09 1.44 2.09
N PRO A 155 15.42 1.24 2.17
CA PRO A 155 16.32 1.55 1.06
C PRO A 155 15.91 0.77 -0.19
N ALA A 156 15.91 1.43 -1.34
CA ALA A 156 15.76 0.77 -2.63
C ALA A 156 17.11 0.17 -3.08
N GLN A 157 17.06 -0.64 -4.14
CA GLN A 157 18.27 -1.19 -4.74
C GLN A 157 19.17 -0.06 -5.27
N GLU A 158 20.49 -0.16 -5.02
CA GLU A 158 21.48 0.84 -5.44
C GLU A 158 21.27 2.26 -4.88
N GLU A 159 20.42 2.41 -3.87
CA GLU A 159 20.17 3.70 -3.23
C GLU A 159 21.27 4.00 -2.20
N HIS A 160 21.67 5.27 -2.10
CA HIS A 160 22.65 5.71 -1.12
C HIS A 160 22.12 5.47 0.31
N ALA A 161 22.95 4.95 1.20
CA ALA A 161 22.56 4.56 2.56
C ALA A 161 21.91 5.70 3.38
N GLU A 162 22.26 6.96 3.07
CA GLU A 162 21.76 8.14 3.78
C GLU A 162 20.39 8.65 3.31
N VAL A 163 19.84 8.13 2.22
CA VAL A 163 18.60 8.67 1.63
C VAL A 163 17.44 8.61 2.63
N CYS A 164 17.31 7.51 3.38
CA CYS A 164 16.28 7.40 4.41
C CYS A 164 16.50 8.41 5.54
N ALA A 165 17.76 8.64 5.94
CA ALA A 165 18.10 9.64 6.97
C ALA A 165 17.81 11.06 6.49
N ILE A 166 18.10 11.38 5.25
CA ILE A 166 17.79 12.69 4.63
C ILE A 166 16.27 12.93 4.64
N GLU A 167 15.48 11.94 4.25
CA GLU A 167 14.00 12.03 4.30
C GLU A 167 13.49 12.29 5.71
N MET A 168 14.07 11.61 6.71
CA MET A 168 13.74 11.83 8.12
C MET A 168 14.06 13.25 8.59
N VAL A 169 15.21 13.81 8.16
CA VAL A 169 15.59 15.20 8.45
C VAL A 169 14.57 16.17 7.86
N TYR A 170 14.11 15.96 6.63
CA TYR A 170 13.06 16.80 6.04
C TYR A 170 11.75 16.73 6.82
N ALA A 171 11.33 15.55 7.24
CA ALA A 171 10.12 15.38 8.06
C ALA A 171 10.26 16.14 9.40
N GLU A 172 11.41 16.07 10.05
CA GLU A 172 11.69 16.82 11.27
C GLU A 172 11.70 18.34 11.06
N CYS A 173 12.25 18.80 9.94
CA CYS A 173 12.19 20.23 9.57
C CYS A 173 10.73 20.70 9.42
N LEU A 174 9.87 19.92 8.76
CA LEU A 174 8.45 20.25 8.61
C LEU A 174 7.77 20.34 9.98
N ARG A 175 8.01 19.36 10.85
CA ARG A 175 7.48 19.36 12.23
C ARG A 175 7.91 20.61 13.02
N LEU A 176 9.18 21.04 12.88
CA LEU A 176 9.68 22.26 13.53
C LEU A 176 9.06 23.53 12.93
N CYS A 177 8.61 23.49 11.69
CA CYS A 177 7.87 24.59 11.05
C CYS A 177 6.38 24.60 11.39
N GLY A 178 5.88 23.64 12.17
CA GLY A 178 4.48 23.53 12.54
C GLY A 178 3.58 22.94 11.44
N ILE A 179 4.16 22.16 10.53
CA ILE A 179 3.47 21.48 9.42
C ILE A 179 3.34 20.00 9.76
#